data_586ea40a3a6c758e9a7fa1454bcdab3e
#
_entry.id   586ea40a3a6c758e9a7fa1454bcdab3e
#
_cell.length_a   1.000
_cell.length_b   1.000
_cell.length_c   1.000
_cell.angle_alpha   90.00
_cell.angle_beta   90.00
_cell.angle_gamma   90.00
#
_symmetry.space_group_name_H-M   'P 1'
#
loop_
_entity.id
_entity.type
_entity.pdbx_description
1 polymer ?
#
loop_
_entity_poly.entity_id
_entity_poly.type
_entity_poly.pdbx_seq_one_letter_code
_entity_poly.pdbx_strand_id
1 'polypeptide(L)'
;MNQYQIAVIVGSLRKDSFNRKLAHAIVKLAPSEFSFKELQIGDFPLYNQDDDANQAQSVKRLKEEITAAQGILFVTPEYNRSISGVLKNAIDHASRPYGQSAWAGKPAGVLGVSPGATGTAMAQQHLRNILATLNMPTLAQPEAFIHVRDGLFDETGDIGTASKKFLQNWMDHYVTWVKKHAV
;
A
#
# COMPACT_ATOMS: atom_id res chain seq x y z
N MET A 1 -14.44 -20.33 6.76
CA MET A 1 -13.51 -19.32 7.31
C MET A 1 -13.60 -18.11 6.38
N ASN A 2 -13.81 -16.91 6.90
CA ASN A 2 -13.79 -15.72 6.06
C ASN A 2 -12.38 -15.53 5.54
N GLN A 3 -12.23 -15.45 4.22
CA GLN A 3 -10.94 -15.17 3.60
C GLN A 3 -10.87 -13.67 3.31
N TYR A 4 -9.86 -13.00 3.87
CA TYR A 4 -9.61 -11.57 3.63
C TYR A 4 -8.70 -11.42 2.42
N GLN A 5 -9.18 -10.77 1.38
CA GLN A 5 -8.38 -10.43 0.21
C GLN A 5 -7.86 -8.99 0.34
N ILE A 6 -6.55 -8.81 0.32
CA ILE A 6 -5.88 -7.52 0.48
C ILE A 6 -5.28 -7.07 -0.85
N ALA A 7 -5.62 -5.87 -1.27
CA ALA A 7 -4.94 -5.22 -2.38
C ALA A 7 -3.63 -4.58 -1.91
N VAL A 8 -2.52 -4.94 -2.55
CA VAL A 8 -1.20 -4.40 -2.24
C VAL A 8 -0.82 -3.38 -3.31
N ILE A 9 -0.53 -2.16 -2.88
CA ILE A 9 -0.14 -1.04 -3.76
C ILE A 9 1.33 -0.70 -3.49
N VAL A 10 2.20 -1.07 -4.42
CA VAL A 10 3.63 -0.73 -4.35
C VAL A 10 3.90 0.55 -5.13
N GLY A 11 4.27 1.62 -4.44
CA GLY A 11 4.52 2.95 -5.03
C GLY A 11 5.79 3.06 -5.87
N SER A 12 6.33 1.97 -6.42
CA SER A 12 7.58 1.98 -7.17
C SER A 12 7.52 1.09 -8.40
N LEU A 13 7.89 1.65 -9.55
CA LEU A 13 8.00 0.92 -10.83
C LEU A 13 9.41 0.34 -11.07
N ARG A 14 10.38 0.59 -10.19
CA ARG A 14 11.74 0.05 -10.36
C ARG A 14 11.72 -1.47 -10.40
N LYS A 15 12.50 -2.07 -11.32
CA LYS A 15 12.68 -3.52 -11.42
C LYS A 15 13.18 -4.11 -10.09
N ASP A 16 14.21 -3.51 -9.50
CA ASP A 16 14.81 -3.93 -8.23
C ASP A 16 14.34 -3.05 -7.06
N SER A 17 13.02 -2.85 -6.94
CA SER A 17 12.43 -2.02 -5.91
C SER A 17 12.54 -2.65 -4.53
N PHE A 18 13.17 -1.95 -3.57
CA PHE A 18 13.17 -2.34 -2.16
C PHE A 18 11.75 -2.43 -1.58
N ASN A 19 10.85 -1.55 -2.02
CA ASN A 19 9.46 -1.57 -1.56
C ASN A 19 8.69 -2.78 -2.11
N ARG A 20 8.98 -3.24 -3.33
CA ARG A 20 8.40 -4.49 -3.83
C ARG A 20 8.96 -5.71 -3.08
N LYS A 21 10.26 -5.74 -2.81
CA LYS A 21 10.87 -6.78 -1.96
C LYS A 21 10.23 -6.79 -0.57
N LEU A 22 10.04 -5.62 0.05
CA LEU A 22 9.37 -5.50 1.34
C LEU A 22 7.92 -6.00 1.27
N ALA A 23 7.15 -5.61 0.25
CA ALA A 23 5.78 -6.07 0.06
C ALA A 23 5.70 -7.60 0.00
N HIS A 24 6.53 -8.24 -0.83
CA HIS A 24 6.55 -9.69 -0.97
C HIS A 24 7.00 -10.43 0.30
N ALA A 25 7.89 -9.82 1.07
CA ALA A 25 8.39 -10.43 2.31
C ALA A 25 7.40 -10.28 3.48
N ILE A 26 6.78 -9.10 3.63
CA ILE A 26 5.92 -8.82 4.77
C ILE A 26 4.59 -9.56 4.71
N VAL A 27 4.04 -9.79 3.52
CA VAL A 27 2.78 -10.53 3.37
C VAL A 27 2.89 -11.99 3.82
N LYS A 28 4.09 -12.57 3.82
CA LYS A 28 4.34 -13.92 4.33
C LYS A 28 4.23 -14.03 5.86
N LEU A 29 4.20 -12.90 6.57
CA LEU A 29 4.01 -12.85 8.03
C LEU A 29 2.53 -12.89 8.44
N ALA A 30 1.62 -12.75 7.49
CA ALA A 30 0.19 -12.75 7.75
C ALA A 30 -0.36 -14.17 8.00
N PRO A 31 -1.44 -14.32 8.77
CA PRO A 31 -2.11 -15.61 8.96
C PRO A 31 -2.79 -16.08 7.66
N SER A 32 -3.02 -17.39 7.56
CA SER A 32 -3.46 -18.08 6.33
C SER A 32 -4.84 -17.67 5.81
N GLU A 33 -5.67 -17.04 6.63
CA GLU A 33 -6.96 -16.49 6.22
C GLU A 33 -6.86 -15.20 5.41
N PHE A 34 -5.65 -14.61 5.29
CA PHE A 34 -5.36 -13.44 4.46
C PHE A 34 -4.69 -13.84 3.15
N SER A 35 -5.21 -13.32 2.05
CA SER A 35 -4.58 -13.41 0.74
C SER A 35 -4.22 -12.00 0.25
N PHE A 36 -3.12 -11.89 -0.50
CA PHE A 36 -2.59 -10.59 -0.94
C PHE A 36 -2.41 -10.59 -2.45
N LYS A 37 -2.87 -9.53 -3.11
CA LYS A 37 -2.72 -9.32 -4.55
C LYS A 37 -2.05 -7.98 -4.80
N GLU A 38 -0.83 -7.99 -5.38
CA GLU A 38 -0.19 -6.75 -5.86
C GLU A 38 -0.94 -6.23 -7.08
N LEU A 39 -1.38 -4.97 -7.02
CA LEU A 39 -2.07 -4.32 -8.11
C LEU A 39 -1.10 -3.55 -9.00
N GLN A 40 -1.31 -3.63 -10.31
CA GLN A 40 -0.52 -2.88 -11.27
C GLN A 40 -0.99 -1.43 -11.32
N ILE A 41 -0.06 -0.49 -11.13
CA ILE A 41 -0.34 0.95 -11.13
C ILE A 41 0.49 1.77 -12.13
N GLY A 42 1.30 1.12 -12.95
CA GLY A 42 2.24 1.79 -13.87
C GLY A 42 1.72 1.96 -15.30
N ASP A 43 0.50 1.56 -15.60
CA ASP A 43 -0.07 1.53 -16.95
C ASP A 43 -1.22 2.53 -17.16
N PHE A 44 -1.34 3.51 -16.27
CA PHE A 44 -2.37 4.56 -16.37
C PHE A 44 -1.80 5.79 -17.12
N PRO A 45 -2.63 6.49 -17.92
CA PRO A 45 -2.30 7.86 -18.34
C PRO A 45 -2.18 8.76 -17.09
N LEU A 46 -1.62 9.95 -17.24
CA LEU A 46 -1.75 10.95 -16.18
C LEU A 46 -3.23 11.30 -15.99
N TYR A 47 -3.63 11.43 -14.73
CA TYR A 47 -5.00 11.77 -14.41
C TYR A 47 -5.38 13.15 -15.02
N ASN A 48 -6.50 13.16 -15.74
CA ASN A 48 -7.14 14.34 -16.24
C ASN A 48 -8.65 14.23 -15.95
N GLN A 49 -9.22 15.25 -15.33
CA GLN A 49 -10.64 15.28 -14.97
C GLN A 49 -11.57 15.22 -16.19
N ASP A 50 -11.13 15.68 -17.35
CA ASP A 50 -11.91 15.63 -18.59
C ASP A 50 -12.23 14.19 -19.01
N ASP A 51 -11.44 13.22 -18.55
CA ASP A 51 -11.59 11.79 -18.84
C ASP A 51 -12.50 11.05 -17.85
N ASP A 52 -13.03 11.72 -16.82
CA ASP A 52 -13.80 11.06 -15.73
C ASP A 52 -15.03 10.30 -16.27
N ALA A 53 -15.67 10.82 -17.31
CA ALA A 53 -16.83 10.16 -17.96
C ALA A 53 -16.42 8.93 -18.79
N ASN A 54 -15.17 8.81 -19.21
CA ASN A 54 -14.66 7.74 -20.07
C ASN A 54 -13.27 7.25 -19.63
N GLN A 55 -13.18 6.79 -18.39
CA GLN A 55 -11.92 6.31 -17.80
C GLN A 55 -11.30 5.16 -18.62
N ALA A 56 -9.95 5.15 -18.69
CA ALA A 56 -9.20 4.09 -19.34
C ALA A 56 -9.49 2.71 -18.73
N GLN A 57 -9.37 1.65 -19.52
CA GLN A 57 -9.66 0.28 -19.06
C GLN A 57 -8.77 -0.15 -17.89
N SER A 58 -7.50 0.30 -17.88
CA SER A 58 -6.58 0.06 -16.76
C SER A 58 -7.06 0.68 -15.45
N VAL A 59 -7.69 1.86 -15.51
CA VAL A 59 -8.29 2.53 -14.35
C VAL A 59 -9.54 1.78 -13.85
N LYS A 60 -10.41 1.35 -14.76
CA LYS A 60 -11.60 0.54 -14.41
C LYS A 60 -11.18 -0.75 -13.70
N ARG A 61 -10.18 -1.47 -14.26
CA ARG A 61 -9.58 -2.64 -13.62
C ARG A 61 -9.10 -2.33 -12.19
N LEU A 62 -8.34 -1.24 -11.98
CA LEU A 62 -7.86 -0.86 -10.65
C LEU A 62 -9.01 -0.66 -9.67
N LYS A 63 -10.05 0.06 -10.09
CA LYS A 63 -11.23 0.31 -9.23
C LYS A 63 -11.98 -0.97 -8.87
N GLU A 64 -12.13 -1.89 -9.81
CA GLU A 64 -12.74 -3.21 -9.58
C GLU A 64 -11.91 -4.03 -8.57
N GLU A 65 -10.59 -4.06 -8.73
CA GLU A 65 -9.69 -4.79 -7.84
C GLU A 65 -9.67 -4.20 -6.41
N ILE A 66 -9.71 -2.87 -6.27
CA ILE A 66 -9.84 -2.19 -4.97
C ILE A 66 -11.21 -2.50 -4.34
N THR A 67 -12.26 -2.43 -5.11
CA THR A 67 -13.62 -2.67 -4.62
C THR A 67 -13.79 -4.09 -4.09
N ALA A 68 -13.19 -5.07 -4.77
CA ALA A 68 -13.21 -6.48 -4.36
C ALA A 68 -12.39 -6.77 -3.09
N ALA A 69 -11.42 -5.91 -2.74
CA ALA A 69 -10.55 -6.13 -1.59
C ALA A 69 -11.22 -5.72 -0.26
N GLN A 70 -10.91 -6.44 0.82
CA GLN A 70 -11.35 -6.14 2.19
C GLN A 70 -10.41 -5.17 2.91
N GLY A 71 -9.23 -4.89 2.36
CA GLY A 71 -8.27 -3.93 2.89
C GLY A 71 -7.18 -3.59 1.89
N ILE A 72 -6.45 -2.52 2.16
CA ILE A 72 -5.38 -2.02 1.29
C ILE A 72 -4.07 -1.95 2.07
N LEU A 73 -3.02 -2.48 1.47
CA LEU A 73 -1.65 -2.38 1.98
C LEU A 73 -0.84 -1.49 1.05
N PHE A 74 -0.50 -0.29 1.51
CA PHE A 74 0.39 0.62 0.78
C PHE A 74 1.84 0.42 1.20
N VAL A 75 2.72 0.20 0.21
CA VAL A 75 4.17 0.09 0.41
C VAL A 75 4.85 1.16 -0.44
N THR A 76 5.25 2.27 0.20
CA THR A 76 5.65 3.48 -0.50
C THR A 76 7.14 3.78 -0.42
N PRO A 77 7.83 4.09 -1.53
CA PRO A 77 9.11 4.80 -1.48
C PRO A 77 8.91 6.24 -1.05
N GLU A 78 10.00 6.95 -0.82
CA GLU A 78 10.02 8.41 -0.64
C GLU A 78 10.78 9.07 -1.79
N TYR A 79 10.10 9.91 -2.55
CA TYR A 79 10.70 10.73 -3.60
C TYR A 79 10.49 12.20 -3.28
N ASN A 80 11.60 12.95 -3.09
CA ASN A 80 11.54 14.38 -2.80
C ASN A 80 10.63 14.69 -1.59
N ARG A 81 10.74 13.93 -0.50
CA ARG A 81 9.96 14.11 0.73
C ARG A 81 8.46 13.80 0.59
N SER A 82 8.04 13.11 -0.46
CA SER A 82 6.64 12.78 -0.71
C SER A 82 6.50 11.37 -1.29
N ILE A 83 5.26 10.97 -1.56
CA ILE A 83 4.94 9.76 -2.31
C ILE A 83 5.38 9.91 -3.77
N SER A 84 5.59 8.81 -4.46
CA SER A 84 5.90 8.80 -5.89
C SER A 84 4.74 9.32 -6.73
N GLY A 85 5.06 9.93 -7.88
CA GLY A 85 4.04 10.39 -8.84
C GLY A 85 3.12 9.27 -9.31
N VAL A 86 3.65 8.07 -9.52
CA VAL A 86 2.84 6.91 -9.96
C VAL A 86 1.82 6.49 -8.90
N LEU A 87 2.19 6.52 -7.61
CA LEU A 87 1.26 6.22 -6.53
C LEU A 87 0.18 7.30 -6.43
N LYS A 88 0.56 8.57 -6.50
CA LYS A 88 -0.40 9.67 -6.46
C LYS A 88 -1.37 9.59 -7.63
N ASN A 89 -0.88 9.30 -8.84
CA ASN A 89 -1.70 9.14 -10.04
C ASN A 89 -2.74 8.01 -9.89
N ALA A 90 -2.33 6.86 -9.37
CA ALA A 90 -3.24 5.74 -9.10
C ALA A 90 -4.33 6.10 -8.09
N ILE A 91 -3.95 6.84 -7.03
CA ILE A 91 -4.90 7.30 -6.00
C ILE A 91 -5.90 8.27 -6.60
N ASP A 92 -5.46 9.22 -7.40
CA ASP A 92 -6.32 10.21 -8.03
C ASP A 92 -7.33 9.54 -8.97
N HIS A 93 -6.87 8.67 -9.86
CA HIS A 93 -7.75 7.92 -10.76
C HIS A 93 -8.84 7.12 -10.04
N ALA A 94 -8.47 6.34 -9.03
CA ALA A 94 -9.44 5.48 -8.34
C ALA A 94 -10.35 6.24 -7.37
N SER A 95 -10.06 7.52 -7.07
CA SER A 95 -10.93 8.41 -6.31
C SER A 95 -12.03 9.06 -7.15
N ARG A 96 -12.01 8.90 -8.47
CA ARG A 96 -12.87 9.59 -9.43
C ARG A 96 -13.78 8.63 -10.21
N PRO A 97 -14.92 9.15 -10.81
CA PRO A 97 -15.49 10.50 -10.65
C PRO A 97 -15.86 10.85 -9.20
N TYR A 98 -16.09 12.14 -8.93
CA TYR A 98 -16.49 12.58 -7.58
C TYR A 98 -17.73 11.82 -7.08
N GLY A 99 -17.68 11.37 -5.83
CA GLY A 99 -18.73 10.53 -5.23
C GLY A 99 -18.63 9.04 -5.56
N GLN A 100 -17.68 8.61 -6.41
CA GLN A 100 -17.49 7.21 -6.83
C GLN A 100 -16.09 6.68 -6.50
N SER A 101 -15.52 7.13 -5.37
CA SER A 101 -14.22 6.69 -4.90
C SER A 101 -14.23 5.19 -4.54
N ALA A 102 -13.34 4.41 -5.15
CA ALA A 102 -13.13 3.02 -4.78
C ALA A 102 -12.42 2.84 -3.43
N TRP A 103 -11.80 3.91 -2.91
CA TRP A 103 -11.04 3.90 -1.67
C TRP A 103 -11.89 4.00 -0.41
N ALA A 104 -13.05 4.68 -0.49
CA ALA A 104 -13.83 5.06 0.70
C ALA A 104 -14.21 3.85 1.56
N GLY A 105 -13.97 3.93 2.86
CA GLY A 105 -14.27 2.88 3.83
C GLY A 105 -13.28 1.72 3.87
N LYS A 106 -12.33 1.60 2.92
CA LYS A 106 -11.35 0.50 2.91
C LYS A 106 -10.31 0.70 4.01
N PRO A 107 -10.13 -0.27 4.94
CA PRO A 107 -9.08 -0.21 5.93
C PRO A 107 -7.70 -0.27 5.26
N ALA A 108 -6.81 0.63 5.68
CA ALA A 108 -5.48 0.78 5.10
C ALA A 108 -4.36 0.57 6.10
N GLY A 109 -3.27 -0.08 5.65
CA GLY A 109 -1.97 -0.08 6.30
C GLY A 109 -0.95 0.65 5.42
N VAL A 110 -0.03 1.37 6.05
CA VAL A 110 1.02 2.13 5.35
C VAL A 110 2.36 1.80 5.95
N LEU A 111 3.29 1.39 5.10
CA LEU A 111 4.71 1.21 5.45
C LEU A 111 5.57 1.52 4.24
N GLY A 112 6.88 1.56 4.45
CA GLY A 112 7.79 1.77 3.35
C GLY A 112 9.25 1.64 3.76
N VAL A 113 10.12 1.46 2.77
CA VAL A 113 11.55 1.30 2.95
C VAL A 113 12.33 2.20 2.01
N SER A 114 13.40 2.80 2.52
CA SER A 114 14.27 3.70 1.78
C SER A 114 15.74 3.51 2.21
N PRO A 115 16.73 3.72 1.32
CA PRO A 115 18.13 3.82 1.74
C PRO A 115 18.43 5.10 2.54
N GLY A 116 17.53 6.07 2.55
CA GLY A 116 17.65 7.26 3.40
C GLY A 116 17.31 6.98 4.86
N ALA A 117 17.94 7.70 5.79
CA ALA A 117 17.81 7.48 7.23
C ALA A 117 16.36 7.65 7.75
N THR A 118 15.53 8.43 7.07
CA THR A 118 14.13 8.69 7.46
C THR A 118 13.16 7.55 7.12
N GLY A 119 13.61 6.54 6.36
CA GLY A 119 12.82 5.33 6.09
C GLY A 119 11.44 5.57 5.49
N THR A 120 11.26 6.58 4.65
CA THR A 120 9.98 7.01 4.04
C THR A 120 8.99 7.73 4.98
N ALA A 121 9.44 8.26 6.13
CA ALA A 121 8.55 8.89 7.10
C ALA A 121 7.73 10.04 6.51
N MET A 122 8.33 10.92 5.70
CA MET A 122 7.64 12.07 5.10
C MET A 122 6.61 11.62 4.06
N ALA A 123 6.97 10.66 3.22
CA ALA A 123 6.05 10.09 2.24
C ALA A 123 4.84 9.42 2.93
N GLN A 124 5.07 8.69 4.03
CA GLN A 124 3.99 8.07 4.78
C GLN A 124 3.05 9.10 5.43
N GLN A 125 3.58 10.22 5.95
CA GLN A 125 2.74 11.30 6.48
C GLN A 125 1.91 11.96 5.39
N HIS A 126 2.50 12.25 4.23
CA HIS A 126 1.74 12.76 3.08
C HIS A 126 0.66 11.78 2.63
N LEU A 127 0.98 10.49 2.57
CA LEU A 127 -0.01 9.46 2.21
C LEU A 127 -1.16 9.41 3.22
N ARG A 128 -0.87 9.39 4.52
CA ARG A 128 -1.90 9.39 5.57
C ARG A 128 -2.86 10.58 5.46
N ASN A 129 -2.35 11.77 5.14
CA ASN A 129 -3.18 12.95 4.90
C ASN A 129 -4.11 12.76 3.68
N ILE A 130 -3.62 12.14 2.60
CA ILE A 130 -4.42 11.82 1.41
C ILE A 130 -5.49 10.78 1.75
N LEU A 131 -5.13 9.71 2.47
CA LEU A 131 -6.07 8.64 2.84
C LEU A 131 -7.19 9.14 3.77
N ALA A 132 -6.88 10.10 4.66
CA ALA A 132 -7.88 10.74 5.51
C ALA A 132 -8.96 11.47 4.67
N THR A 133 -8.56 12.23 3.65
CA THR A 133 -9.51 12.89 2.73
C THR A 133 -10.36 11.88 1.94
N LEU A 134 -9.82 10.69 1.66
CA LEU A 134 -10.53 9.63 0.94
C LEU A 134 -11.42 8.77 1.86
N ASN A 135 -11.55 9.15 3.13
CA ASN A 135 -12.34 8.41 4.14
C ASN A 135 -11.87 6.95 4.31
N MET A 136 -10.55 6.73 4.31
CA MET A 136 -9.96 5.41 4.55
C MET A 136 -9.55 5.27 6.02
N PRO A 137 -10.13 4.33 6.80
CA PRO A 137 -9.66 4.04 8.15
C PRO A 137 -8.23 3.48 8.09
N THR A 138 -7.24 4.29 8.45
CA THR A 138 -5.82 3.96 8.32
C THR A 138 -5.23 3.56 9.66
N LEU A 139 -4.52 2.42 9.73
CA LEU A 139 -3.79 1.97 10.92
C LEU A 139 -2.82 3.06 11.37
N ALA A 140 -3.08 3.64 12.55
CA ALA A 140 -2.28 4.73 13.08
C ALA A 140 -0.94 4.22 13.65
N GLN A 141 -0.98 3.16 14.46
CA GLN A 141 0.18 2.58 15.13
C GLN A 141 0.16 1.05 15.06
N PRO A 142 1.35 0.40 15.00
CA PRO A 142 2.67 1.00 14.95
C PRO A 142 3.00 1.60 13.56
N GLU A 143 3.77 2.69 13.52
CA GLU A 143 4.35 3.18 12.27
C GLU A 143 5.58 2.34 11.89
N ALA A 144 5.85 2.19 10.58
CA ALA A 144 6.97 1.40 10.08
C ALA A 144 7.80 2.19 9.05
N PHE A 145 8.76 2.95 9.57
CA PHE A 145 9.74 3.70 8.78
C PHE A 145 11.02 2.89 8.66
N ILE A 146 11.20 2.19 7.53
CA ILE A 146 12.23 1.19 7.40
C ILE A 146 13.42 1.74 6.62
N HIS A 147 14.60 1.67 7.24
CA HIS A 147 15.87 1.95 6.56
C HIS A 147 16.43 0.68 5.95
N VAL A 148 16.87 0.75 4.68
CA VAL A 148 17.62 -0.36 4.05
C VAL A 148 18.95 -0.53 4.75
N ARG A 149 19.19 -1.73 5.28
CA ARG A 149 20.44 -2.13 5.92
C ARG A 149 20.69 -3.62 5.72
N ASP A 150 21.91 -4.05 5.92
CA ASP A 150 22.26 -5.46 5.88
C ASP A 150 21.40 -6.26 6.88
N GLY A 151 20.92 -7.41 6.44
CA GLY A 151 20.06 -8.27 7.23
C GLY A 151 18.59 -7.82 7.33
N LEU A 152 18.16 -6.79 6.59
CA LEU A 152 16.73 -6.46 6.45
C LEU A 152 15.97 -7.60 5.76
N PHE A 153 16.57 -8.17 4.73
CA PHE A 153 16.11 -9.37 4.06
C PHE A 153 17.17 -10.46 4.21
N ASP A 154 16.75 -11.70 4.32
CA ASP A 154 17.63 -12.86 4.29
C ASP A 154 17.96 -13.28 2.83
N GLU A 155 18.73 -14.37 2.68
CA GLU A 155 19.14 -14.88 1.36
C GLU A 155 17.97 -15.38 0.50
N THR A 156 16.85 -15.72 1.10
CA THR A 156 15.63 -16.15 0.40
C THR A 156 14.72 -14.97 0.02
N GLY A 157 15.07 -13.74 0.47
CA GLY A 157 14.27 -12.52 0.29
C GLY A 157 13.14 -12.36 1.31
N ASP A 158 13.12 -13.15 2.36
CA ASP A 158 12.21 -13.01 3.49
C ASP A 158 12.72 -11.97 4.49
N ILE A 159 11.87 -11.58 5.46
CA ILE A 159 12.28 -10.62 6.49
C ILE A 159 13.38 -11.23 7.36
N GLY A 160 14.51 -10.59 7.39
CA GLY A 160 15.66 -11.00 8.17
C GLY A 160 15.41 -10.95 9.69
N THR A 161 16.13 -11.78 10.43
CA THR A 161 15.93 -12.04 11.86
C THR A 161 15.92 -10.76 12.71
N ALA A 162 16.79 -9.80 12.41
CA ALA A 162 16.89 -8.54 13.16
C ALA A 162 15.63 -7.65 13.07
N SER A 163 14.87 -7.75 11.98
CA SER A 163 13.67 -6.95 11.74
C SER A 163 12.37 -7.74 11.95
N LYS A 164 12.45 -9.06 12.05
CA LYS A 164 11.30 -9.96 12.03
C LYS A 164 10.30 -9.69 13.15
N LYS A 165 10.78 -9.52 14.38
CA LYS A 165 9.90 -9.25 15.54
C LYS A 165 9.10 -7.97 15.36
N PHE A 166 9.73 -6.89 14.90
CA PHE A 166 9.07 -5.61 14.68
C PHE A 166 8.04 -5.69 13.54
N LEU A 167 8.41 -6.29 12.41
CA LEU A 167 7.54 -6.38 11.24
C LEU A 167 6.41 -7.40 11.44
N GLN A 168 6.64 -8.49 12.21
CA GLN A 168 5.56 -9.38 12.64
C GLN A 168 4.53 -8.63 13.49
N ASN A 169 4.98 -7.89 14.51
CA ASN A 169 4.09 -7.08 15.33
C ASN A 169 3.29 -6.06 14.50
N TRP A 170 3.94 -5.44 13.50
CA TRP A 170 3.23 -4.54 12.59
C TRP A 170 2.13 -5.27 11.81
N MET A 171 2.45 -6.46 11.24
CA MET A 171 1.48 -7.26 10.50
C MET A 171 0.33 -7.73 11.39
N ASP A 172 0.58 -8.14 12.63
CA ASP A 172 -0.45 -8.55 13.58
C ASP A 172 -1.44 -7.43 13.89
N HIS A 173 -0.96 -6.19 14.02
CA HIS A 173 -1.81 -5.01 14.17
C HIS A 173 -2.59 -4.71 12.88
N TYR A 174 -1.97 -4.83 11.72
CA TYR A 174 -2.63 -4.59 10.45
C TYR A 174 -3.76 -5.58 10.18
N VAL A 175 -3.54 -6.88 10.40
CA VAL A 175 -4.60 -7.88 10.20
C VAL A 175 -5.74 -7.70 11.20
N THR A 176 -5.44 -7.34 12.43
CA THR A 176 -6.45 -6.99 13.44
C THR A 176 -7.25 -5.76 13.02
N TRP A 177 -6.57 -4.74 12.48
CA TRP A 177 -7.19 -3.53 11.95
C TRP A 177 -8.15 -3.82 10.80
N VAL A 178 -7.71 -4.64 9.84
CA VAL A 178 -8.57 -5.08 8.72
C VAL A 178 -9.80 -5.82 9.25
N LYS A 179 -9.64 -6.81 10.12
CA LYS A 179 -10.77 -7.56 10.72
C LYS A 179 -11.82 -6.68 11.38
N LYS A 180 -11.36 -5.59 12.01
CA LYS A 180 -12.24 -4.65 12.70
C LYS A 180 -13.01 -3.72 11.76
N HIS A 181 -12.42 -3.37 10.60
CA HIS A 181 -12.91 -2.31 9.71
C HIS A 181 -13.34 -2.80 8.33
N ALA A 182 -13.08 -4.05 7.96
CA ALA A 182 -13.55 -4.61 6.69
C ALA A 182 -15.09 -4.67 6.67
N VAL A 183 -15.66 -4.20 5.56
CA VAL A 183 -17.11 -4.16 5.29
C VAL A 183 -17.42 -5.21 4.24
#